data_e56265c8748a223d9b8eafd65acaaa73
#
_entry.id   e56265c8748a223d9b8eafd65acaaa73
#
_cell.length_a   1.000
_cell.length_b   1.000
_cell.length_c   1.000
_cell.angle_alpha   90.00
_cell.angle_beta   90.00
_cell.angle_gamma   90.00
#
_symmetry.space_group_name_H-M   'P 1'
#
loop_
_entity.id
_entity.type
_entity.pdbx_description
1 polymer ?
#
loop_
_entity_poly.entity_id
_entity_poly.type
_entity_poly.pdbx_seq_one_letter_code
_entity_poly.pdbx_strand_id
1 'polypeptide(L)'
;MRSKVVVGNWKLNGSLAGNEALVRSLLREIPRNGAAACAVCVPYPYLAQARELLQGSAIAWGAQDCSSHDSGAYTGEVSAAMIAEFGA
;
A
#
# COMPACT_ATOMS: atom_id res chain seq x y z
N MET A 1 8.49 22.48 10.25
CA MET A 1 7.26 22.49 9.42
C MET A 1 6.68 21.09 9.37
N ARG A 2 5.39 20.95 9.58
CA ARG A 2 4.73 19.64 9.53
C ARG A 2 4.38 19.29 8.10
N SER A 3 4.73 18.08 7.69
CA SER A 3 4.28 17.52 6.41
C SER A 3 2.89 16.92 6.57
N LYS A 4 2.04 17.09 5.57
CA LYS A 4 0.73 16.44 5.54
C LYS A 4 0.85 15.10 4.84
N VAL A 5 0.22 14.08 5.41
CA VAL A 5 0.18 12.73 4.84
C VAL A 5 -1.26 12.27 4.78
N VAL A 6 -1.67 11.79 3.63
CA VAL A 6 -2.99 11.19 3.43
C VAL A 6 -2.79 9.71 3.15
N VAL A 7 -3.39 8.86 3.99
CA VAL A 7 -3.26 7.40 3.88
C VAL A 7 -4.62 6.79 3.65
N GLY A 8 -4.77 6.06 2.55
CA GLY A 8 -6.00 5.34 2.24
C GLY A 8 -5.93 3.91 2.74
N ASN A 9 -6.76 3.56 3.70
CA ASN A 9 -6.88 2.19 4.21
C ASN A 9 -7.98 1.48 3.44
N TRP A 10 -7.60 0.42 2.70
CA TRP A 10 -8.55 -0.31 1.86
C TRP A 10 -9.47 -1.23 2.65
N LYS A 11 -9.10 -1.59 3.88
CA LYS A 11 -9.88 -2.49 4.74
C LYS A 11 -10.11 -3.82 4.02
N LEU A 12 -11.29 -4.42 4.15
CA LEU A 12 -11.60 -5.72 3.52
C LEU A 12 -12.28 -5.50 2.16
N ASN A 13 -11.56 -4.84 1.27
CA ASN A 13 -12.05 -4.53 -0.07
C ASN A 13 -10.95 -4.77 -1.10
N GLY A 14 -11.37 -5.10 -2.32
CA GLY A 14 -10.46 -5.16 -3.45
C GLY A 14 -10.66 -6.38 -4.32
N SER A 15 -10.16 -6.25 -5.52
CA SER A 15 -9.97 -7.32 -6.50
C SER A 15 -8.85 -6.87 -7.42
N LEU A 16 -8.19 -7.78 -8.10
CA LEU A 16 -7.08 -7.39 -8.99
C LEU A 16 -7.54 -6.38 -10.05
N ALA A 17 -8.67 -6.64 -10.68
CA ALA A 17 -9.19 -5.73 -11.72
C ALA A 17 -9.65 -4.39 -11.14
N GLY A 18 -10.39 -4.42 -10.04
CA GLY A 18 -10.88 -3.20 -9.39
C GLY A 18 -9.74 -2.36 -8.82
N ASN A 19 -8.72 -3.00 -8.27
CA ASN A 19 -7.53 -2.32 -7.74
C ASN A 19 -6.78 -1.59 -8.86
N GLU A 20 -6.59 -2.24 -10.00
CA GLU A 20 -5.91 -1.62 -11.12
C GLU A 20 -6.65 -0.37 -11.60
N ALA A 21 -7.96 -0.46 -11.76
CA ALA A 21 -8.77 0.69 -12.17
C ALA A 21 -8.69 1.83 -11.16
N LEU A 22 -8.79 1.53 -9.87
CA LEU A 22 -8.71 2.53 -8.81
C LEU A 22 -7.35 3.20 -8.77
N VAL A 23 -6.28 2.43 -8.79
CA VAL A 23 -4.91 2.97 -8.72
C VAL A 23 -4.60 3.83 -9.93
N ARG A 24 -4.99 3.40 -11.13
CA ARG A 24 -4.79 4.21 -12.33
C ARG A 24 -5.54 5.53 -12.26
N SER A 25 -6.75 5.52 -11.67
CA SER A 25 -7.52 6.75 -11.43
C SER A 25 -6.80 7.68 -10.45
N LEU A 26 -6.28 7.12 -9.35
CA LEU A 26 -5.52 7.90 -8.36
C LEU A 26 -4.27 8.52 -8.98
N LEU A 27 -3.56 7.77 -9.82
CA LEU A 27 -2.36 8.26 -10.49
C LEU A 27 -2.65 9.43 -11.43
N ARG A 28 -3.84 9.44 -12.06
CA ARG A 28 -4.25 10.56 -12.91
C ARG A 28 -4.66 11.78 -12.14
N GLU A 29 -5.31 11.60 -10.98
CA GLU A 29 -5.94 12.69 -10.24
C GLU A 29 -5.09 13.31 -9.15
N ILE A 30 -4.15 12.54 -8.57
CA ILE A 30 -3.28 13.04 -7.51
C ILE A 30 -2.06 13.71 -8.12
N PRO A 31 -1.85 15.03 -7.86
CA PRO A 31 -0.69 15.73 -8.42
C PRO A 31 0.63 15.21 -7.85
N ARG A 32 1.64 15.07 -8.69
CA ARG A 32 2.99 14.66 -8.28
C ARG A 32 3.60 15.60 -7.24
N ASN A 33 3.30 16.88 -7.38
CA ASN A 33 3.85 17.93 -6.53
C ASN A 33 2.80 18.50 -5.58
N GLY A 34 1.86 17.66 -5.15
CA GLY A 34 0.83 18.09 -4.22
C GLY A 34 1.39 18.46 -2.85
N ALA A 35 0.60 19.20 -2.08
CA ALA A 35 1.00 19.67 -0.76
C ALA A 35 1.06 18.54 0.27
N ALA A 36 0.47 17.37 -0.01
CA ALA A 36 0.44 16.23 0.88
C ALA A 36 1.10 15.02 0.23
N ALA A 37 1.83 14.26 1.03
CA ALA A 37 2.28 12.93 0.63
C ALA A 37 1.08 11.97 0.69
N CYS A 38 1.01 11.03 -0.24
CA CYS A 38 -0.08 10.06 -0.32
C CYS A 38 0.44 8.63 -0.26
N ALA A 39 -0.31 7.78 0.42
CA ALA A 39 -0.01 6.36 0.50
C ALA A 39 -1.32 5.57 0.52
N VAL A 40 -1.26 4.33 0.05
CA VAL A 40 -2.36 3.38 0.18
C VAL A 40 -1.89 2.19 1.00
N CYS A 41 -2.76 1.69 1.89
CA CYS A 41 -2.50 0.48 2.65
C CYS A 41 -3.49 -0.57 2.18
N VAL A 42 -2.96 -1.63 1.59
CA VAL A 42 -3.74 -2.65 0.88
C VAL A 42 -3.73 -3.98 1.62
N PRO A 43 -4.74 -4.84 1.40
CA PRO A 43 -4.68 -6.21 1.86
C PRO A 43 -3.46 -6.94 1.33
N TYR A 44 -2.92 -7.89 2.10
CA TYR A 44 -1.68 -8.60 1.75
C TYR A 44 -1.64 -9.16 0.32
N PRO A 45 -2.71 -9.78 -0.21
CA PRO A 45 -2.66 -10.35 -1.56
C PRO A 45 -2.38 -9.33 -2.66
N TYR A 46 -2.54 -8.04 -2.37
CA TYR A 46 -2.42 -6.97 -3.37
C TYR A 46 -1.14 -6.15 -3.25
N LEU A 47 -0.22 -6.56 -2.35
CA LEU A 47 1.05 -5.83 -2.19
C LEU A 47 1.91 -5.86 -3.45
N ALA A 48 2.01 -7.02 -4.10
CA ALA A 48 2.78 -7.13 -5.34
C ALA A 48 2.19 -6.26 -6.44
N GLN A 49 0.87 -6.26 -6.56
CA GLN A 49 0.16 -5.42 -7.53
C GLN A 49 0.37 -3.93 -7.24
N ALA A 50 0.25 -3.52 -5.98
CA ALA A 50 0.46 -2.14 -5.58
C ALA A 50 1.87 -1.67 -5.92
N ARG A 51 2.87 -2.48 -5.63
CA ARG A 51 4.26 -2.20 -5.99
C ARG A 51 4.41 -1.99 -7.49
N GLU A 52 3.87 -2.91 -8.29
CA GLU A 52 3.98 -2.84 -9.74
C GLU A 52 3.33 -1.58 -10.30
N LEU A 53 2.13 -1.25 -9.83
CA LEU A 53 1.37 -0.11 -10.34
C LEU A 53 1.90 1.23 -9.83
N LEU A 54 2.41 1.29 -8.60
CA LEU A 54 2.79 2.55 -7.95
C LEU A 54 4.29 2.83 -7.97
N GLN A 55 5.11 1.85 -8.35
CA GLN A 55 6.55 2.02 -8.40
C GLN A 55 6.91 3.17 -9.35
N GLY A 56 7.75 4.09 -8.88
CA GLY A 56 8.12 5.28 -9.65
C GLY A 56 7.11 6.42 -9.57
N SER A 57 5.99 6.24 -8.89
CA SER A 57 4.98 7.29 -8.69
C SER A 57 5.22 8.07 -7.40
N ALA A 58 4.41 9.10 -7.18
CA ALA A 58 4.43 9.87 -5.95
C ALA A 58 3.60 9.21 -4.83
N ILE A 59 2.91 8.10 -5.11
CA ILE A 59 2.07 7.40 -4.14
C ILE A 59 2.85 6.22 -3.57
N ALA A 60 3.00 6.19 -2.25
CA ALA A 60 3.60 5.07 -1.54
C ALA A 60 2.56 3.97 -1.28
N TRP A 61 3.01 2.78 -0.96
CA TRP A 61 2.13 1.67 -0.63
C TRP A 61 2.61 0.96 0.63
N GLY A 62 1.66 0.33 1.33
CA GLY A 62 1.93 -0.42 2.53
C GLY A 62 0.87 -1.47 2.77
N ALA A 63 1.07 -2.27 3.82
CA ALA A 63 0.06 -3.19 4.30
C ALA A 63 -0.83 -2.49 5.33
N GLN A 64 -1.97 -3.08 5.62
CA GLN A 64 -2.94 -2.52 6.56
C GLN A 64 -2.62 -2.87 8.00
N ASP A 65 -1.95 -3.99 8.21
CA ASP A 65 -1.50 -4.46 9.50
C ASP A 65 -0.25 -5.34 9.32
N CYS A 66 0.31 -5.79 10.41
CA CYS A 66 1.39 -6.77 10.40
C CYS A 66 1.43 -7.49 11.74
N SER A 67 2.10 -8.65 11.75
CA SER A 67 2.32 -9.39 12.97
C SER A 67 3.30 -8.66 13.90
N SER A 68 3.15 -8.87 15.20
CA SER A 68 4.15 -8.45 16.19
C SER A 68 5.34 -9.42 16.26
N HIS A 69 5.28 -10.53 15.53
CA HIS A 69 6.32 -11.57 15.52
C HIS A 69 7.09 -11.53 14.22
N ASP A 70 8.40 -11.83 14.28
CA ASP A 70 9.24 -11.85 13.10
C ASP A 70 9.13 -13.15 12.32
N SER A 71 8.86 -14.25 13.03
CA SER A 71 8.72 -15.58 12.44
C SER A 71 8.09 -16.51 13.46
N GLY A 72 7.75 -17.73 13.06
CA GLY A 72 7.26 -18.76 13.95
C GLY A 72 5.94 -19.39 13.50
N ALA A 73 5.31 -20.10 14.42
CA ALA A 73 4.10 -20.87 14.16
C ALA A 73 2.83 -19.98 14.30
N TYR A 74 2.81 -18.90 13.57
CA TYR A 74 1.71 -17.94 13.59
C TYR A 74 1.00 -17.97 12.23
N THR A 75 0.37 -19.08 11.96
CA THR A 75 -0.32 -19.31 10.68
C THR A 75 -1.34 -18.21 10.37
N GLY A 76 -1.24 -17.67 9.18
CA GLY A 76 -2.13 -16.58 8.74
C GLY A 76 -1.57 -15.18 8.99
N GLU A 77 -0.51 -15.04 9.76
CA GLU A 77 0.10 -13.74 10.02
C GLU A 77 1.22 -13.43 9.04
N VAL A 78 1.48 -12.14 8.86
CA VAL A 78 2.51 -11.64 7.95
C VAL A 78 3.40 -10.67 8.74
N SER A 79 4.71 -10.91 8.71
CA SER A 79 5.66 -10.08 9.45
C SER A 79 5.99 -8.78 8.73
N ALA A 80 6.48 -7.80 9.48
CA ALA A 80 6.95 -6.54 8.90
C ALA A 80 8.08 -6.76 7.89
N ALA A 81 8.98 -7.73 8.15
CA ALA A 81 10.07 -8.04 7.23
C ALA A 81 9.54 -8.58 5.90
N MET A 82 8.51 -9.42 5.92
CA MET A 82 7.87 -9.91 4.70
C MET A 82 7.26 -8.78 3.89
N ILE A 83 6.59 -7.86 4.57
CA ILE A 83 5.97 -6.69 3.93
C ILE A 83 7.03 -5.80 3.29
N ALA A 84 8.14 -5.58 3.98
CA ALA A 84 9.24 -4.75 3.49
C ALA A 84 9.85 -5.29 2.18
N GLU A 85 9.79 -6.59 1.94
CA GLU A 85 10.26 -7.19 0.69
C GLU A 85 9.48 -6.70 -0.53
N PHE A 86 8.28 -6.17 -0.34
CA PHE A 86 7.46 -5.59 -1.40
C PHE A 86 7.68 -4.08 -1.57
N GLY A 87 8.70 -3.52 -0.92
CA GLY A 87 9.02 -2.11 -1.03
C GLY A 87 8.10 -1.20 -0.20
N ALA A 88 7.30 -1.80 0.65
CA ALA A 88 6.37 -1.05 1.49
C ALA A 88 7.08 -0.30 2.61
#